data_56528a0fdc2f4f24abbdf58a4d1d958e
#
_entry.id   56528a0fdc2f4f24abbdf58a4d1d958e
#
_cell.length_a   1.000
_cell.length_b   1.000
_cell.length_c   1.000
_cell.angle_alpha   90.00
_cell.angle_beta   90.00
_cell.angle_gamma   90.00
#
_symmetry.space_group_name_H-M   'P 1'
#
loop_
_entity.id
_entity.type
_entity.pdbx_description
1 polymer ?
#
loop_
_entity_poly.entity_id
_entity_poly.type
_entity_poly.pdbx_seq_one_letter_code
_entity_poly.pdbx_strand_id
1 'polypeptide(L)'
;LDWERWVGPLPAEWLNKYNHTLNPLIRENGRDECWGAWRWHQGLGGGYTTDWGAHMFDIAQWCLDKDGSGPVEVLPPDFSPYGGLTYRYDNGVDLAHVNYGWGQSLQVFGEKGWIKVRRGKFEASDPSFMPAAQQDANTGANSVAGRTFETNVSHYQSWFDGIKNRRDPNTPVEVGHSSCTLCNIGNIGYELNRPLKWNPAIEKF
;
A
#
# COMPACT_ATOMS: atom_id res chain seq x y z
N LEU A 1 10.46 27.20 -10.02
CA LEU A 1 10.66 25.88 -9.50
C LEU A 1 12.16 25.53 -9.49
N ASP A 2 12.67 25.09 -8.36
CA ASP A 2 14.02 24.51 -8.26
C ASP A 2 13.97 23.10 -8.87
N TRP A 3 14.34 23.01 -10.14
CA TRP A 3 14.20 21.82 -10.95
C TRP A 3 15.10 20.68 -10.48
N GLU A 4 16.31 21.00 -10.12
CA GLU A 4 17.30 20.02 -9.63
C GLU A 4 16.81 19.36 -8.33
N ARG A 5 16.31 20.17 -7.42
CA ARG A 5 15.71 19.67 -6.17
C ARG A 5 14.45 18.84 -6.39
N TRP A 6 13.61 19.24 -7.36
CA TRP A 6 12.38 18.53 -7.66
C TRP A 6 12.65 17.16 -8.29
N VAL A 7 13.63 17.07 -9.17
CA VAL A 7 14.05 15.80 -9.81
C VAL A 7 14.72 14.87 -8.81
N GLY A 8 15.37 15.42 -7.77
CA GLY A 8 15.97 14.65 -6.69
C GLY A 8 17.10 13.73 -7.14
N PRO A 9 17.10 12.46 -6.75
CA PRO A 9 18.22 11.54 -6.95
C PRO A 9 18.33 10.94 -8.36
N LEU A 10 17.53 11.42 -9.31
CA LEU A 10 17.60 10.91 -10.68
C LEU A 10 18.95 11.23 -11.33
N PRO A 11 19.45 10.38 -12.23
CA PRO A 11 20.68 10.63 -12.98
C PRO A 11 20.62 11.97 -13.73
N ALA A 12 21.75 12.67 -13.81
CA ALA A 12 21.84 14.00 -14.43
C ALA A 12 21.33 14.04 -15.89
N GLU A 13 21.44 12.94 -16.62
CA GLU A 13 20.89 12.79 -17.97
C GLU A 13 19.36 12.96 -18.01
N TRP A 14 18.66 12.62 -16.93
CA TRP A 14 17.23 12.77 -16.80
C TRP A 14 16.82 14.23 -16.54
N LEU A 15 17.68 15.03 -15.93
CA LEU A 15 17.46 16.47 -15.74
C LEU A 15 17.16 17.16 -17.06
N ASN A 16 17.93 16.89 -18.11
CA ASN A 16 17.71 17.48 -19.43
C ASN A 16 16.53 16.83 -20.16
N LYS A 17 16.34 15.53 -20.03
CA LYS A 17 15.26 14.78 -20.69
C LYS A 17 13.87 15.24 -20.23
N TYR A 18 13.70 15.54 -18.97
CA TYR A 18 12.41 15.91 -18.37
C TYR A 18 12.20 17.39 -18.17
N ASN A 19 13.22 18.23 -18.37
CA ASN A 19 13.10 19.67 -18.22
C ASN A 19 12.00 20.26 -19.14
N HIS A 20 11.84 19.74 -20.33
CA HIS A 20 10.79 20.13 -21.28
C HIS A 20 9.47 19.38 -21.12
N THR A 21 9.45 18.32 -20.33
CA THR A 21 8.28 17.45 -20.15
C THR A 21 7.60 17.61 -18.79
N LEU A 22 8.06 18.53 -17.97
CA LEU A 22 7.48 18.81 -16.67
C LEU A 22 5.98 19.14 -16.75
N ASN A 23 5.61 19.94 -17.72
CA ASN A 23 4.22 20.30 -17.96
C ASN A 23 3.34 19.09 -18.39
N PRO A 24 3.77 18.23 -19.32
CA PRO A 24 3.06 16.98 -19.64
C PRO A 24 3.04 15.98 -18.48
N LEU A 25 4.10 15.92 -17.66
CA LEU A 25 4.16 15.03 -16.50
C LEU A 25 3.28 15.50 -15.34
N ILE A 26 3.04 16.81 -15.25
CA ILE A 26 2.19 17.41 -14.22
C ILE A 26 0.78 17.66 -14.76
N ARG A 27 0.66 17.99 -16.05
CA ARG A 27 -0.61 18.28 -16.73
C ARG A 27 -0.82 17.29 -17.85
N GLU A 28 -1.65 16.32 -17.65
CA GLU A 28 -2.18 15.55 -18.77
C GLU A 28 -3.16 16.43 -19.57
N ASN A 29 -2.73 16.83 -20.78
CA ASN A 29 -3.60 17.44 -21.81
C ASN A 29 -4.45 18.65 -21.37
N GLY A 30 -4.03 19.40 -20.36
CA GLY A 30 -4.73 20.61 -19.94
C GLY A 30 -6.08 20.38 -19.27
N ARG A 31 -6.40 19.16 -18.88
CA ARG A 31 -7.57 18.83 -18.07
C ARG A 31 -7.19 18.75 -16.61
N ASP A 32 -8.10 19.15 -15.72
CA ASP A 32 -7.95 19.09 -14.26
C ASP A 32 -7.92 17.66 -13.70
N GLU A 33 -7.94 16.66 -14.55
CA GLU A 33 -7.85 15.23 -14.23
C GLU A 33 -6.40 14.76 -14.05
N CYS A 34 -5.51 15.67 -13.77
CA CYS A 34 -4.07 15.41 -13.72
C CYS A 34 -3.63 14.73 -12.44
N TRP A 35 -3.77 13.47 -12.43
CA TRP A 35 -2.88 12.63 -11.66
C TRP A 35 -1.52 12.67 -12.35
N GLY A 36 -0.59 13.47 -11.87
CA GLY A 36 0.65 13.72 -12.58
C GLY A 36 1.31 12.44 -13.09
N ALA A 37 1.52 12.34 -14.38
CA ALA A 37 2.07 11.16 -15.06
C ALA A 37 3.47 10.74 -14.54
N TRP A 38 4.13 11.58 -13.78
CA TRP A 38 5.39 11.29 -13.10
C TRP A 38 5.32 10.02 -12.23
N ARG A 39 4.13 9.66 -11.74
CA ARG A 39 3.91 8.44 -10.94
C ARG A 39 4.31 7.17 -11.68
N TRP A 40 4.20 7.20 -13.00
CA TRP A 40 4.42 6.04 -13.87
C TRP A 40 5.85 5.95 -14.40
N HIS A 41 6.68 6.98 -14.10
CA HIS A 41 8.08 6.98 -14.50
C HIS A 41 8.94 6.36 -13.40
N GLN A 42 9.67 5.30 -13.77
CA GLN A 42 10.65 4.68 -12.90
C GLN A 42 11.67 5.72 -12.42
N GLY A 43 11.93 5.73 -11.14
CA GLY A 43 12.83 6.70 -10.50
C GLY A 43 12.16 7.98 -9.99
N LEU A 44 10.95 8.32 -10.49
CA LEU A 44 10.13 9.42 -9.95
C LEU A 44 8.99 8.89 -9.09
N GLY A 45 8.40 7.79 -9.50
CA GLY A 45 7.38 7.07 -8.77
C GLY A 45 7.48 5.58 -9.05
N GLY A 46 6.88 4.76 -8.20
CA GLY A 46 6.92 3.30 -8.33
C GLY A 46 5.75 2.70 -9.09
N GLY A 47 5.05 3.52 -9.91
CA GLY A 47 3.90 3.07 -10.68
C GLY A 47 2.69 2.73 -9.82
N TYR A 48 1.81 1.92 -10.39
CA TYR A 48 0.54 1.55 -9.76
C TYR A 48 0.71 0.79 -8.43
N THR A 49 1.79 0.04 -8.30
CA THR A 49 2.12 -0.72 -7.09
C THR A 49 2.36 0.21 -5.89
N THR A 50 3.05 1.34 -6.10
CA THR A 50 3.32 2.30 -5.03
C THR A 50 2.19 3.32 -4.84
N ASP A 51 1.41 3.59 -5.87
CA ASP A 51 0.29 4.52 -5.79
C ASP A 51 -0.93 3.83 -5.13
N TRP A 52 -1.70 3.04 -5.87
CA TRP A 52 -2.85 2.33 -5.33
C TRP A 52 -2.51 1.09 -4.50
N GLY A 53 -1.42 0.41 -4.85
CA GLY A 53 -0.96 -0.77 -4.12
C GLY A 53 -0.68 -0.45 -2.67
N ALA A 54 -0.10 0.71 -2.36
CA ALA A 54 0.17 1.12 -0.98
C ALA A 54 -1.08 1.07 -0.09
N HIS A 55 -2.24 1.49 -0.59
CA HIS A 55 -3.49 1.44 0.18
C HIS A 55 -3.93 0.01 0.50
N MET A 56 -3.79 -0.90 -0.46
CA MET A 56 -4.25 -2.28 -0.29
C MET A 56 -3.26 -3.11 0.50
N PHE A 57 -1.97 -2.88 0.30
CA PHE A 57 -0.92 -3.54 1.05
C PHE A 57 -0.88 -3.10 2.51
N ASP A 58 -1.14 -1.82 2.78
CA ASP A 58 -1.31 -1.30 4.14
C ASP A 58 -2.43 -2.04 4.89
N ILE A 59 -3.60 -2.15 4.28
CA ILE A 59 -4.71 -2.92 4.87
C ILE A 59 -4.32 -4.38 5.09
N ALA A 60 -3.58 -4.99 4.16
CA ALA A 60 -3.13 -6.37 4.28
C ALA A 60 -2.12 -6.53 5.44
N GLN A 61 -1.11 -5.66 5.53
CA GLN A 61 -0.13 -5.63 6.63
C GLN A 61 -0.85 -5.50 7.98
N TRP A 62 -1.77 -4.57 8.06
CA TRP A 62 -2.59 -4.37 9.25
C TRP A 62 -3.42 -5.61 9.62
N CYS A 63 -4.11 -6.23 8.65
CA CYS A 63 -4.88 -7.45 8.88
C CYS A 63 -4.01 -8.63 9.36
N LEU A 64 -2.74 -8.67 8.96
CA LEU A 64 -1.78 -9.71 9.33
C LEU A 64 -1.02 -9.39 10.62
N ASP A 65 -1.23 -8.22 11.23
CA ASP A 65 -0.44 -7.69 12.35
C ASP A 65 1.06 -7.62 12.02
N LYS A 66 1.38 -7.12 10.81
CA LYS A 66 2.73 -7.03 10.25
C LYS A 66 3.19 -5.59 10.00
N ASP A 67 2.55 -4.59 10.59
CA ASP A 67 2.90 -3.18 10.41
C ASP A 67 4.34 -2.82 10.80
N GLY A 68 4.93 -3.54 11.72
CA GLY A 68 6.34 -3.38 12.13
C GLY A 68 7.27 -4.44 11.53
N SER A 69 6.85 -5.15 10.49
CA SER A 69 7.58 -6.25 9.89
C SER A 69 7.30 -6.31 8.38
N GLY A 70 7.44 -7.49 7.76
CA GLY A 70 7.16 -7.68 6.35
C GLY A 70 7.26 -9.14 5.93
N PRO A 71 7.14 -9.41 4.63
CA PRO A 71 7.35 -10.73 4.08
C PRO A 71 8.81 -11.17 4.22
N VAL A 72 9.05 -12.46 4.14
CA VAL A 72 10.40 -13.06 4.12
C VAL A 72 10.82 -13.50 2.72
N GLU A 73 9.88 -13.51 1.78
CA GLU A 73 10.13 -13.88 0.39
C GLU A 73 9.20 -13.12 -0.55
N VAL A 74 9.73 -12.75 -1.72
CA VAL A 74 8.98 -12.14 -2.82
C VAL A 74 9.12 -13.04 -4.03
N LEU A 75 7.98 -13.48 -4.58
CA LEU A 75 7.88 -14.36 -5.75
C LEU A 75 7.28 -13.59 -6.92
N PRO A 76 8.03 -13.34 -7.99
CA PRO A 76 7.47 -12.79 -9.22
C PRO A 76 6.40 -13.71 -9.84
N PRO A 77 5.58 -13.21 -10.79
CA PRO A 77 4.47 -13.98 -11.36
C PRO A 77 4.84 -15.37 -11.88
N ASP A 78 5.99 -15.50 -12.55
CA ASP A 78 6.46 -16.76 -13.11
C ASP A 78 6.82 -17.83 -12.06
N PHE A 79 7.02 -17.41 -10.81
CA PHE A 79 7.39 -18.26 -9.68
C PHE A 79 6.29 -18.36 -8.62
N SER A 80 5.20 -17.64 -8.82
CA SER A 80 4.08 -17.57 -7.90
C SER A 80 3.03 -18.64 -8.23
N PRO A 81 2.49 -19.36 -7.23
CA PRO A 81 1.40 -20.28 -7.46
C PRO A 81 0.08 -19.59 -7.85
N TYR A 82 0.01 -18.27 -7.70
CA TYR A 82 -1.20 -17.48 -7.97
C TYR A 82 -1.16 -16.73 -9.31
N GLY A 83 -0.04 -16.81 -10.05
CA GLY A 83 0.14 -16.10 -11.32
C GLY A 83 0.31 -14.59 -11.21
N GLY A 84 0.60 -14.09 -10.01
CA GLY A 84 0.88 -12.68 -9.72
C GLY A 84 1.99 -12.54 -8.70
N LEU A 85 2.51 -11.32 -8.52
CA LEU A 85 3.52 -11.06 -7.49
C LEU A 85 3.01 -11.53 -6.14
N THR A 86 3.81 -12.35 -5.45
CA THR A 86 3.42 -12.92 -4.14
C THR A 86 4.46 -12.59 -3.09
N TYR A 87 3.97 -12.10 -1.98
CA TYR A 87 4.75 -11.88 -0.75
C TYR A 87 4.42 -12.99 0.23
N ARG A 88 5.45 -13.73 0.63
CA ARG A 88 5.31 -14.82 1.61
C ARG A 88 5.80 -14.35 2.96
N TYR A 89 4.96 -14.52 3.96
CA TYR A 89 5.26 -14.17 5.34
C TYR A 89 5.82 -15.36 6.12
N ASP A 90 6.48 -15.07 7.23
CA ASP A 90 7.09 -16.07 8.12
C ASP A 90 6.09 -17.02 8.78
N ASN A 91 4.83 -16.59 8.89
CA ASN A 91 3.72 -17.40 9.41
C ASN A 91 3.03 -18.28 8.35
N GLY A 92 3.57 -18.35 7.13
CA GLY A 92 3.04 -19.15 6.03
C GLY A 92 1.89 -18.52 5.25
N VAL A 93 1.51 -17.28 5.55
CA VAL A 93 0.52 -16.55 4.76
C VAL A 93 1.16 -16.01 3.49
N ASP A 94 0.48 -16.16 2.37
CA ASP A 94 0.84 -15.55 1.10
C ASP A 94 -0.11 -14.37 0.79
N LEU A 95 0.45 -13.21 0.47
CA LEU A 95 -0.25 -12.05 -0.07
C LEU A 95 0.03 -11.97 -1.56
N ALA A 96 -0.97 -12.26 -2.39
CA ALA A 96 -0.83 -12.26 -3.84
C ALA A 96 -1.42 -10.99 -4.47
N HIS A 97 -0.63 -10.29 -5.26
CA HIS A 97 -1.05 -9.14 -6.06
C HIS A 97 -1.55 -9.64 -7.41
N VAL A 98 -2.84 -9.88 -7.50
CA VAL A 98 -3.51 -10.47 -8.66
C VAL A 98 -4.75 -9.67 -9.05
N ASN A 99 -5.11 -9.71 -10.32
CA ASN A 99 -6.37 -9.17 -10.78
C ASN A 99 -7.47 -10.25 -10.67
N TYR A 100 -8.38 -10.09 -9.74
CA TYR A 100 -9.53 -10.97 -9.58
C TYR A 100 -10.87 -10.29 -9.93
N GLY A 101 -10.79 -9.21 -10.73
CA GLY A 101 -11.97 -8.57 -11.34
C GLY A 101 -12.75 -7.62 -10.43
N TRP A 102 -12.20 -7.23 -9.26
CA TRP A 102 -12.90 -6.37 -8.30
C TRP A 102 -12.28 -4.97 -8.13
N GLY A 103 -11.34 -4.62 -8.99
CA GLY A 103 -10.59 -3.36 -8.94
C GLY A 103 -9.64 -3.29 -7.75
N GLN A 104 -9.40 -2.08 -7.24
CA GLN A 104 -8.53 -1.86 -6.07
C GLN A 104 -9.25 -2.37 -4.81
N SER A 105 -8.88 -3.53 -4.36
CA SER A 105 -9.53 -4.24 -3.27
C SER A 105 -8.61 -5.28 -2.66
N LEU A 106 -8.93 -5.70 -1.46
CA LEU A 106 -8.30 -6.82 -0.76
C LEU A 106 -9.33 -7.91 -0.52
N GLN A 107 -8.95 -9.17 -0.75
CA GLN A 107 -9.70 -10.34 -0.31
C GLN A 107 -8.82 -11.17 0.62
N VAL A 108 -9.34 -11.50 1.79
CA VAL A 108 -8.66 -12.31 2.80
C VAL A 108 -9.41 -13.64 2.93
N PHE A 109 -8.67 -14.73 2.83
CA PHE A 109 -9.17 -16.08 3.03
C PHE A 109 -8.67 -16.59 4.38
N GLY A 110 -9.57 -16.94 5.25
CA GLY A 110 -9.30 -17.56 6.54
C GLY A 110 -9.88 -18.95 6.62
N GLU A 111 -9.62 -19.68 7.70
CA GLU A 111 -10.12 -21.02 7.93
C GLU A 111 -11.65 -21.12 7.97
N LYS A 112 -12.32 -20.05 8.41
CA LYS A 112 -13.79 -20.02 8.57
C LYS A 112 -14.53 -19.40 7.39
N GLY A 113 -13.80 -18.84 6.43
CA GLY A 113 -14.39 -18.18 5.27
C GLY A 113 -13.52 -17.04 4.74
N TRP A 114 -14.15 -16.15 4.00
CA TRP A 114 -13.44 -15.02 3.40
C TRP A 114 -14.16 -13.70 3.67
N ILE A 115 -13.37 -12.63 3.66
CA ILE A 115 -13.85 -11.25 3.61
C ILE A 115 -13.23 -10.55 2.39
N LYS A 116 -13.95 -9.55 1.88
CA LYS A 116 -13.50 -8.74 0.76
C LYS A 116 -13.83 -7.28 1.02
N VAL A 117 -12.84 -6.43 0.86
CA VAL A 117 -12.96 -5.00 1.17
C VAL A 117 -12.42 -4.13 0.06
N ARG A 118 -13.13 -3.06 -0.22
CA ARG A 118 -12.68 -1.89 -0.99
C ARG A 118 -13.36 -0.65 -0.48
N ARG A 119 -12.96 0.53 -0.96
CA ARG A 119 -13.61 1.78 -0.56
C ARG A 119 -15.12 1.72 -0.78
N GLY A 120 -15.88 1.95 0.28
CA GLY A 120 -17.35 1.96 0.27
C GLY A 120 -18.03 0.60 0.10
N LYS A 121 -17.29 -0.52 0.09
CA LYS A 121 -17.89 -1.85 -0.06
C LYS A 121 -17.15 -2.91 0.75
N PHE A 122 -17.92 -3.70 1.48
CA PHE A 122 -17.46 -4.87 2.22
C PHE A 122 -18.36 -6.06 1.88
N GLU A 123 -17.77 -7.22 1.64
CA GLU A 123 -18.47 -8.49 1.41
C GLU A 123 -17.81 -9.57 2.26
N ALA A 124 -18.59 -10.57 2.68
CA ALA A 124 -18.12 -11.69 3.43
C ALA A 124 -18.82 -12.98 3.01
N SER A 125 -18.16 -14.13 3.20
CA SER A 125 -18.73 -15.44 2.93
C SER A 125 -19.84 -15.82 3.91
N ASP A 126 -19.82 -15.25 5.11
CA ASP A 126 -20.79 -15.46 6.17
C ASP A 126 -21.28 -14.14 6.72
N PRO A 127 -22.60 -13.94 6.90
CA PRO A 127 -23.14 -12.72 7.49
C PRO A 127 -22.58 -12.37 8.88
N SER A 128 -22.14 -13.34 9.66
CA SER A 128 -21.53 -13.12 10.97
C SER A 128 -20.19 -12.39 10.92
N PHE A 129 -19.53 -12.35 9.75
CA PHE A 129 -18.29 -11.60 9.52
C PHE A 129 -18.54 -10.14 9.13
N MET A 130 -19.80 -9.79 8.88
CA MET A 130 -20.15 -8.41 8.57
C MET A 130 -19.93 -7.53 9.79
N PRO A 131 -19.27 -6.35 9.64
CA PRO A 131 -19.12 -5.42 10.74
C PRO A 131 -20.48 -5.04 11.34
N ALA A 132 -20.57 -5.02 12.67
CA ALA A 132 -21.80 -4.59 13.36
C ALA A 132 -22.27 -3.20 12.92
N ALA A 133 -21.37 -2.34 12.49
CA ALA A 133 -21.63 -1.01 11.95
C ALA A 133 -22.32 -0.99 10.57
N GLN A 134 -22.36 -2.11 9.84
CA GLN A 134 -23.22 -2.23 8.65
C GLN A 134 -24.66 -2.62 9.01
N GLN A 135 -24.89 -3.04 10.23
CA GLN A 135 -26.23 -3.17 10.80
C GLN A 135 -26.77 -1.82 11.29
N ASP A 136 -25.86 -0.90 11.67
CA ASP A 136 -26.18 0.49 12.04
C ASP A 136 -25.26 1.46 11.31
N ALA A 137 -25.73 2.08 10.26
CA ALA A 137 -24.98 2.96 9.36
C ALA A 137 -24.34 4.22 10.01
N ASN A 138 -24.32 4.31 11.33
CA ASN A 138 -23.91 5.50 12.08
C ASN A 138 -22.87 5.28 13.20
N THR A 139 -22.37 4.08 13.43
CA THR A 139 -21.39 3.85 14.50
C THR A 139 -20.09 3.29 13.94
N GLY A 140 -19.14 4.18 13.67
CA GLY A 140 -17.83 3.83 13.19
C GLY A 140 -16.90 3.29 14.29
N ALA A 141 -17.07 2.05 14.72
CA ALA A 141 -16.10 1.39 15.58
C ALA A 141 -15.52 0.18 14.83
N ASN A 142 -14.26 0.26 14.45
CA ASN A 142 -13.51 -0.87 13.89
C ASN A 142 -12.34 -1.17 14.80
N SER A 143 -12.40 -2.28 15.52
CA SER A 143 -11.23 -2.88 16.13
C SER A 143 -10.83 -4.11 15.30
N VAL A 144 -9.62 -4.12 14.78
CA VAL A 144 -9.03 -5.31 14.17
C VAL A 144 -7.66 -5.52 14.83
N ALA A 145 -7.40 -6.73 15.27
CA ALA A 145 -6.10 -7.20 15.77
C ALA A 145 -5.44 -6.31 16.85
N GLY A 146 -6.21 -5.91 17.87
CA GLY A 146 -5.65 -5.23 19.05
C GLY A 146 -5.33 -3.75 18.87
N ARG A 147 -5.50 -3.18 17.69
CA ARG A 147 -5.47 -1.73 17.48
C ARG A 147 -6.88 -1.17 17.61
N THR A 148 -7.07 -0.33 18.61
CA THR A 148 -8.27 0.50 18.72
C THR A 148 -8.03 1.77 17.95
N PHE A 149 -8.65 1.91 16.76
CA PHE A 149 -8.73 3.22 16.13
C PHE A 149 -9.75 4.05 16.90
N GLU A 150 -9.38 5.26 17.25
CA GLU A 150 -10.34 6.27 17.65
C GLU A 150 -11.15 6.65 16.40
N THR A 151 -12.20 5.91 16.11
CA THR A 151 -12.99 6.00 14.88
C THR A 151 -13.73 7.30 14.70
N ASN A 152 -13.88 8.08 15.78
CA ASN A 152 -14.53 9.38 15.78
C ASN A 152 -13.55 10.55 15.62
N VAL A 153 -12.25 10.27 15.51
CA VAL A 153 -11.21 11.28 15.36
C VAL A 153 -10.74 11.29 13.91
N SER A 154 -10.87 12.43 13.24
CA SER A 154 -10.33 12.57 11.88
C SER A 154 -8.81 12.40 11.87
N HIS A 155 -8.24 12.03 10.74
CA HIS A 155 -6.78 11.95 10.57
C HIS A 155 -6.07 13.25 10.97
N TYR A 156 -6.67 14.41 10.62
CA TYR A 156 -6.16 15.72 11.02
C TYR A 156 -6.15 15.89 12.54
N GLN A 157 -7.23 15.50 13.21
CA GLN A 157 -7.31 15.61 14.65
C GLN A 157 -6.31 14.68 15.34
N SER A 158 -6.20 13.43 14.87
CA SER A 158 -5.20 12.48 15.36
C SER A 158 -3.77 13.02 15.22
N TRP A 159 -3.45 13.65 14.10
CA TRP A 159 -2.17 14.30 13.87
C TRP A 159 -1.95 15.49 14.83
N PHE A 160 -2.92 16.39 14.98
CA PHE A 160 -2.81 17.53 15.92
C PHE A 160 -2.66 17.05 17.36
N ASP A 161 -3.36 16.02 17.75
CA ASP A 161 -3.28 15.45 19.11
C ASP A 161 -1.94 14.77 19.33
N GLY A 162 -1.38 14.12 18.31
CA GLY A 162 -0.03 13.59 18.33
C GLY A 162 1.01 14.67 18.59
N ILE A 163 0.93 15.81 17.90
CA ILE A 163 1.82 16.95 18.12
C ILE A 163 1.68 17.52 19.53
N LYS A 164 0.46 17.77 19.98
CA LYS A 164 0.19 18.37 21.28
C LYS A 164 0.60 17.49 22.46
N ASN A 165 0.31 16.21 22.36
CA ASN A 165 0.47 15.26 23.45
C ASN A 165 1.76 14.45 23.34
N ARG A 166 2.58 14.68 22.31
CA ARG A 166 3.84 13.94 22.04
C ARG A 166 3.60 12.44 22.03
N ARG A 167 2.54 12.01 21.37
CA ARG A 167 2.19 10.61 21.16
C ARG A 167 2.07 10.29 19.67
N ASP A 168 2.13 9.02 19.31
CA ASP A 168 1.93 8.60 17.95
C ASP A 168 0.48 8.86 17.48
N PRO A 169 0.31 9.29 16.23
CA PRO A 169 -1.01 9.36 15.61
C PRO A 169 -1.53 7.95 15.28
N ASN A 170 -2.77 7.86 14.80
CA ASN A 170 -3.37 6.59 14.37
C ASN A 170 -2.55 5.85 13.31
N THR A 171 -1.82 6.60 12.49
CA THR A 171 -0.92 6.08 11.46
C THR A 171 0.48 6.67 11.64
N PRO A 172 1.29 6.09 12.52
CA PRO A 172 2.67 6.53 12.73
C PRO A 172 3.51 6.29 11.47
N VAL A 173 4.65 6.98 11.38
CA VAL A 173 5.51 6.93 10.18
C VAL A 173 6.05 5.53 9.89
N GLU A 174 6.22 4.71 10.91
CA GLU A 174 6.68 3.32 10.80
C GLU A 174 5.70 2.45 10.00
N VAL A 175 4.41 2.67 10.15
CA VAL A 175 3.37 1.99 9.35
C VAL A 175 3.48 2.40 7.88
N GLY A 176 3.64 3.70 7.62
CA GLY A 176 3.86 4.20 6.27
C GLY A 176 5.15 3.66 5.63
N HIS A 177 6.22 3.57 6.41
CA HIS A 177 7.49 2.98 5.99
C HIS A 177 7.33 1.51 5.61
N SER A 178 6.68 0.72 6.47
CA SER A 178 6.43 -0.71 6.24
C SER A 178 5.61 -0.95 4.96
N SER A 179 4.52 -0.20 4.77
CA SER A 179 3.68 -0.30 3.56
C SER A 179 4.46 0.12 2.30
N CYS A 180 5.27 1.17 2.38
CA CYS A 180 6.12 1.62 1.28
C CYS A 180 7.21 0.60 0.93
N THR A 181 7.82 -0.01 1.94
CA THR A 181 8.82 -1.08 1.77
C THR A 181 8.22 -2.24 0.99
N LEU A 182 7.02 -2.69 1.35
CA LEU A 182 6.34 -3.77 0.65
C LEU A 182 6.15 -3.44 -0.84
N CYS A 183 5.72 -2.22 -1.16
CA CYS A 183 5.58 -1.78 -2.54
C CYS A 183 6.91 -1.83 -3.31
N ASN A 184 7.99 -1.34 -2.69
CA ASN A 184 9.29 -1.23 -3.33
C ASN A 184 9.94 -2.59 -3.57
N ILE A 185 9.94 -3.50 -2.57
CA ILE A 185 10.47 -4.85 -2.76
C ILE A 185 9.67 -5.63 -3.80
N GLY A 186 8.37 -5.36 -3.92
CA GLY A 186 7.55 -5.90 -4.99
C GLY A 186 7.96 -5.44 -6.38
N ASN A 187 8.20 -4.14 -6.55
CA ASN A 187 8.71 -3.60 -7.80
C ASN A 187 10.08 -4.20 -8.16
N ILE A 188 10.97 -4.37 -7.18
CA ILE A 188 12.26 -5.05 -7.39
C ILE A 188 12.03 -6.51 -7.83
N GLY A 189 11.04 -7.19 -7.23
CA GLY A 189 10.66 -8.54 -7.63
C GLY A 189 10.20 -8.62 -9.10
N TYR A 190 9.37 -7.69 -9.54
CA TYR A 190 8.95 -7.58 -10.94
C TYR A 190 10.13 -7.33 -11.88
N GLU A 191 11.02 -6.41 -11.51
CA GLU A 191 12.16 -6.03 -12.35
C GLU A 191 13.17 -7.17 -12.51
N LEU A 192 13.51 -7.85 -11.42
CA LEU A 192 14.50 -8.92 -11.42
C LEU A 192 13.95 -10.27 -11.92
N ASN A 193 12.64 -10.43 -11.92
CA ASN A 193 11.91 -11.65 -12.31
C ASN A 193 12.53 -12.95 -11.76
N ARG A 194 12.86 -12.96 -10.47
CA ARG A 194 13.37 -14.12 -9.75
C ARG A 194 12.93 -14.07 -8.28
N PRO A 195 12.79 -15.23 -7.61
CA PRO A 195 12.51 -15.25 -6.17
C PRO A 195 13.58 -14.48 -5.38
N LEU A 196 13.12 -13.66 -4.44
CA LEU A 196 13.97 -12.85 -3.59
C LEU A 196 13.70 -13.20 -2.14
N LYS A 197 14.75 -13.44 -1.37
CA LYS A 197 14.68 -13.54 0.08
C LYS A 197 14.82 -12.15 0.66
N TRP A 198 13.96 -11.81 1.60
CA TRP A 198 13.95 -10.52 2.28
C TRP A 198 14.05 -10.73 3.79
N ASN A 199 14.88 -9.97 4.44
CA ASN A 199 14.95 -9.94 5.90
C ASN A 199 14.32 -8.64 6.41
N PRO A 200 13.06 -8.68 6.90
CA PRO A 200 12.37 -7.47 7.32
C PRO A 200 12.97 -6.81 8.58
N ALA A 201 13.73 -7.55 9.40
CA ALA A 201 14.33 -6.99 10.61
C ALA A 201 15.53 -6.07 10.33
N ILE A 202 16.24 -6.30 9.23
CA ILE A 202 17.40 -5.50 8.81
C ILE A 202 17.22 -4.86 7.44
N GLU A 203 16.06 -5.05 6.83
CA GLU A 203 15.65 -4.48 5.53
C GLU A 203 16.66 -4.74 4.40
N LYS A 204 17.03 -6.02 4.23
CA LYS A 204 17.99 -6.47 3.21
C LYS A 204 17.52 -7.73 2.50
N PHE A 205 17.94 -7.83 1.24
CA PHE A 205 17.87 -9.05 0.44
C PHE A 205 18.97 -10.02 0.80
#